data_d1a0fa137d9cdd1c56beac4200ba77da
#
_entry.id   d1a0fa137d9cdd1c56beac4200ba77da
#
_cell.length_a   1.000
_cell.length_b   1.000
_cell.length_c   1.000
_cell.angle_alpha   90.00
_cell.angle_beta   90.00
_cell.angle_gamma   90.00
#
_symmetry.space_group_name_H-M   'P 1'
#
loop_
_entity.id
_entity.type
_entity.pdbx_description
1 polymer ?
#
loop_
_entity_poly.entity_id
_entity_poly.type
_entity_poly.pdbx_seq_one_letter_code
_entity_poly.pdbx_strand_id
1 'polypeptide(L)'
;MSLLSPERALIGLAPAEVSVVKHRGLWRSTTLEKKAIACDPGFGTQPWQGALAALKTLELNLRTTVVLSNHFVRYAIVPWSDALASEAEELAYVRHHFAKIHGERAKSWALRWSENGKGTRLAAAVDAELMAELPRALPRLVSVQPYLMAAINRSRGSIPGSGAWLALVEEGRACIALHSGDALRSVQNLRGDWLDVLERERHRAAGEAQTPELALVAGAQPEPGAAGWQFRQLHGGLAY
;
A
#
# COMPACT_ATOMS: atom_id res chain seq x y z
N MET A 1 -3.57 -39.66 7.30
CA MET A 1 -2.98 -38.82 6.23
C MET A 1 -3.08 -37.38 6.66
N SER A 2 -1.99 -36.77 7.09
CA SER A 2 -1.96 -35.35 7.46
C SER A 2 -2.17 -34.53 6.19
N LEU A 3 -3.30 -33.85 6.12
CA LEU A 3 -3.55 -32.81 5.11
C LEU A 3 -2.52 -31.71 5.38
N LEU A 4 -1.43 -31.74 4.64
CA LEU A 4 -0.39 -30.70 4.67
C LEU A 4 -1.07 -29.38 4.35
N SER A 5 -1.28 -28.58 5.37
CA SER A 5 -1.81 -27.23 5.19
C SER A 5 -0.87 -26.46 4.26
N PRO A 6 -1.38 -25.83 3.18
CA PRO A 6 -0.53 -25.22 2.17
C PRO A 6 0.32 -24.10 2.76
N GLU A 7 1.60 -24.13 2.45
CA GLU A 7 2.51 -23.05 2.80
C GLU A 7 2.34 -21.88 1.84
N ARG A 8 2.50 -20.67 2.34
CA ARG A 8 2.37 -19.40 1.62
C ARG A 8 3.48 -18.46 2.05
N ALA A 9 3.91 -17.61 1.15
CA ALA A 9 4.84 -16.53 1.45
C ALA A 9 4.14 -15.17 1.31
N LEU A 10 4.38 -14.28 2.26
CA LEU A 10 4.10 -12.87 2.18
C LEU A 10 5.42 -12.15 2.05
N ILE A 11 5.57 -11.33 1.02
CA ILE A 11 6.79 -10.58 0.74
C ILE A 11 6.49 -9.10 0.81
N GLY A 12 7.23 -8.37 1.63
CA GLY A 12 7.31 -6.91 1.59
C GLY A 12 8.46 -6.49 0.69
N LEU A 13 8.17 -5.70 -0.34
CA LEU A 13 9.16 -5.19 -1.28
C LEU A 13 9.35 -3.69 -1.07
N ALA A 14 10.48 -3.29 -0.49
CA ALA A 14 10.86 -1.91 -0.21
C ALA A 14 12.24 -1.58 -0.82
N PRO A 15 12.62 -0.29 -1.01
CA PRO A 15 13.88 0.07 -1.64
C PRO A 15 15.11 -0.52 -0.96
N ALA A 16 15.13 -0.51 0.38
CA ALA A 16 16.28 -0.94 1.17
C ALA A 16 16.18 -2.38 1.69
N GLU A 17 15.01 -3.02 1.56
CA GLU A 17 14.77 -4.34 2.16
C GLU A 17 13.71 -5.15 1.41
N VAL A 18 13.97 -6.44 1.27
CA VAL A 18 12.95 -7.45 0.95
C VAL A 18 12.68 -8.27 2.21
N SER A 19 11.49 -8.14 2.77
CA SER A 19 11.04 -8.95 3.91
C SER A 19 10.20 -10.13 3.44
N VAL A 20 10.45 -11.32 4.00
CA VAL A 20 9.74 -12.56 3.65
C VAL A 20 9.20 -13.19 4.90
N VAL A 21 7.90 -13.47 4.92
CA VAL A 21 7.26 -14.22 5.99
C VAL A 21 6.59 -15.46 5.40
N LYS A 22 7.03 -16.63 5.84
CA LYS A 22 6.41 -17.90 5.47
C LYS A 22 5.36 -18.30 6.49
N HIS A 23 4.20 -18.66 6.01
CA HIS A 23 3.08 -19.10 6.82
C HIS A 23 2.59 -20.49 6.40
N ARG A 24 2.09 -21.24 7.37
CA ARG A 24 1.37 -22.51 7.16
C ARG A 24 -0.02 -22.42 7.78
N GLY A 25 -1.03 -22.93 7.09
CA GLY A 25 -2.39 -23.01 7.57
C GLY A 25 -3.38 -22.17 6.78
N LEU A 26 -4.67 -22.60 6.78
CA LEU A 26 -5.77 -21.90 6.10
C LEU A 26 -6.55 -21.02 7.08
N TRP A 27 -6.90 -21.54 8.26
CA TRP A 27 -7.77 -20.87 9.25
C TRP A 27 -6.98 -20.28 10.42
N ARG A 28 -5.90 -20.94 10.85
CA ARG A 28 -4.95 -20.44 11.84
C ARG A 28 -3.57 -20.44 11.19
N SER A 29 -3.13 -19.27 10.78
CA SER A 29 -1.84 -19.11 10.16
C SER A 29 -0.73 -19.14 11.21
N THR A 30 0.19 -20.10 11.09
CA THR A 30 1.40 -20.14 11.92
C THR A 30 2.55 -19.59 11.10
N THR A 31 3.27 -18.63 11.65
CA THR A 31 4.51 -18.12 11.06
C THR A 31 5.60 -19.18 11.23
N LEU A 32 6.18 -19.62 10.13
CA LEU A 32 7.25 -20.60 10.09
C LEU A 32 8.62 -19.92 10.10
N GLU A 33 8.75 -18.87 9.32
CA GLU A 33 10.03 -18.18 9.09
C GLU A 33 9.76 -16.71 8.81
N LYS A 34 10.66 -15.86 9.32
CA LYS A 34 10.77 -14.46 8.96
C LYS A 34 12.20 -14.17 8.54
N LYS A 35 12.38 -13.55 7.38
CA LYS A 35 13.68 -13.19 6.83
C LYS A 35 13.61 -11.79 6.26
N ALA A 36 14.63 -11.00 6.51
CA ALA A 36 14.86 -9.71 5.89
C ALA A 36 16.18 -9.77 5.09
N ILE A 37 16.15 -9.21 3.89
CA ILE A 37 17.31 -9.14 2.99
C ILE A 37 17.51 -7.68 2.65
N ALA A 38 18.66 -7.15 3.06
CA ALA A 38 19.05 -5.80 2.71
C ALA A 38 19.24 -5.66 1.18
N CYS A 39 18.79 -4.54 0.66
CA CYS A 39 18.92 -4.19 -0.75
C CYS A 39 19.70 -2.90 -0.90
N ASP A 40 20.32 -2.72 -2.04
CA ASP A 40 20.92 -1.44 -2.41
C ASP A 40 19.87 -0.56 -3.11
N PRO A 41 19.38 0.50 -2.47
CA PRO A 41 18.39 1.40 -3.06
C PRO A 41 18.96 2.25 -4.22
N GLY A 42 20.29 2.32 -4.34
CA GLY A 42 21.00 2.98 -5.45
C GLY A 42 21.24 2.09 -6.66
N PHE A 43 20.90 0.78 -6.58
CA PHE A 43 21.11 -0.15 -7.68
C PHE A 43 20.17 0.15 -8.86
N GLY A 44 20.78 0.42 -10.01
CA GLY A 44 20.05 0.67 -11.26
C GLY A 44 19.50 2.12 -11.37
N THR A 45 18.57 2.32 -12.27
CA THR A 45 17.97 3.63 -12.57
C THR A 45 16.59 3.82 -11.93
N GLN A 46 15.97 2.73 -11.50
CA GLN A 46 14.64 2.74 -10.90
C GLN A 46 14.72 2.30 -9.42
N PRO A 47 13.93 2.90 -8.53
CA PRO A 47 14.04 2.67 -7.08
C PRO A 47 13.70 1.24 -6.63
N TRP A 48 13.10 0.43 -7.50
CA TRP A 48 12.71 -0.95 -7.22
C TRP A 48 13.72 -1.99 -7.71
N GLN A 49 14.73 -1.61 -8.52
CA GLN A 49 15.63 -2.58 -9.16
C GLN A 49 16.50 -3.34 -8.16
N GLY A 50 17.01 -2.68 -7.12
CA GLY A 50 17.78 -3.34 -6.06
C GLY A 50 16.93 -4.38 -5.30
N ALA A 51 15.71 -4.02 -4.96
CA ALA A 51 14.78 -4.94 -4.29
C ALA A 51 14.39 -6.12 -5.18
N LEU A 52 14.17 -5.89 -6.47
CA LEU A 52 13.89 -6.96 -7.44
C LEU A 52 15.08 -7.89 -7.63
N ALA A 53 16.31 -7.35 -7.68
CA ALA A 53 17.52 -8.16 -7.75
C ALA A 53 17.65 -9.07 -6.52
N ALA A 54 17.46 -8.54 -5.31
CA ALA A 54 17.46 -9.34 -4.08
C ALA A 54 16.31 -10.38 -4.07
N LEU A 55 15.13 -10.04 -4.56
CA LEU A 55 14.00 -10.97 -4.67
C LEU A 55 14.35 -12.18 -5.56
N LYS A 56 15.03 -11.95 -6.67
CA LYS A 56 15.44 -13.01 -7.61
C LYS A 56 16.42 -14.04 -6.99
N THR A 57 17.12 -13.70 -5.92
CA THR A 57 18.01 -14.62 -5.21
C THR A 57 17.29 -15.62 -4.30
N LEU A 58 15.97 -15.44 -4.09
CA LEU A 58 15.22 -16.18 -3.07
C LEU A 58 14.71 -17.56 -3.51
N GLU A 59 14.76 -17.92 -4.76
CA GLU A 59 14.30 -19.21 -5.30
C GLU A 59 12.99 -19.74 -4.66
N LEU A 60 12.01 -18.84 -4.50
CA LEU A 60 10.76 -19.14 -3.80
C LEU A 60 9.79 -19.90 -4.70
N ASN A 61 9.45 -21.14 -4.35
CA ASN A 61 8.43 -21.94 -5.02
C ASN A 61 7.16 -22.11 -4.15
N LEU A 62 6.71 -21.04 -3.50
CA LEU A 62 5.50 -21.00 -2.67
C LEU A 62 4.46 -20.08 -3.31
N ARG A 63 3.17 -20.32 -3.00
CA ARG A 63 2.12 -19.34 -3.32
C ARG A 63 2.44 -18.03 -2.61
N THR A 64 2.71 -16.99 -3.38
CA THR A 64 3.30 -15.75 -2.87
C THR A 64 2.37 -14.56 -3.08
N THR A 65 2.20 -13.75 -2.04
CA THR A 65 1.63 -12.41 -2.13
C THR A 65 2.74 -11.40 -1.91
N VAL A 66 2.84 -10.40 -2.80
CA VAL A 66 3.79 -9.29 -2.67
C VAL A 66 3.06 -8.05 -2.22
N VAL A 67 3.57 -7.38 -1.19
CA VAL A 67 3.13 -6.06 -0.75
C VAL A 67 4.19 -5.05 -1.17
N LEU A 68 3.79 -4.09 -1.99
CA LEU A 68 4.67 -3.04 -2.50
C LEU A 68 4.73 -1.87 -1.54
N SER A 69 5.93 -1.46 -1.17
CA SER A 69 6.21 -0.24 -0.43
C SER A 69 5.56 0.99 -1.10
N ASN A 70 5.14 1.97 -0.30
CA ASN A 70 4.65 3.25 -0.77
C ASN A 70 5.69 4.03 -1.60
N HIS A 71 6.96 3.66 -1.54
CA HIS A 71 8.00 4.18 -2.43
C HIS A 71 7.76 3.84 -3.90
N PHE A 72 7.14 2.70 -4.18
CA PHE A 72 6.91 2.19 -5.54
C PHE A 72 5.51 2.52 -6.07
N VAL A 73 4.63 3.02 -5.22
CA VAL A 73 3.22 3.25 -5.56
C VAL A 73 2.89 4.73 -5.58
N ARG A 74 2.05 5.14 -6.51
CA ARG A 74 1.38 6.45 -6.55
C ARG A 74 -0.11 6.22 -6.34
N TYR A 75 -0.74 7.05 -5.52
CA TYR A 75 -2.16 6.96 -5.23
C TYR A 75 -2.90 8.20 -5.69
N ALA A 76 -4.16 8.04 -6.04
CA ALA A 76 -5.08 9.14 -6.29
C ALA A 76 -6.49 8.73 -5.86
N ILE A 77 -7.23 9.68 -5.32
CA ILE A 77 -8.69 9.57 -5.21
C ILE A 77 -9.27 10.13 -6.50
N VAL A 78 -9.90 9.27 -7.27
CA VAL A 78 -10.45 9.62 -8.59
C VAL A 78 -11.96 9.80 -8.47
N PRO A 79 -12.52 10.97 -8.78
CA PRO A 79 -13.97 11.12 -8.91
C PRO A 79 -14.50 10.08 -9.90
N TRP A 80 -15.61 9.45 -9.57
CA TRP A 80 -16.14 8.38 -10.40
C TRP A 80 -17.52 8.71 -10.92
N SER A 81 -17.78 8.27 -12.14
CA SER A 81 -19.07 8.44 -12.80
C SER A 81 -19.56 7.09 -13.33
N ASP A 82 -20.82 6.78 -13.09
CA ASP A 82 -21.50 5.60 -13.66
C ASP A 82 -21.71 5.72 -15.18
N ALA A 83 -21.37 6.86 -15.78
CA ALA A 83 -21.38 7.05 -17.24
C ALA A 83 -20.22 6.32 -17.95
N LEU A 84 -19.21 5.84 -17.22
CA LEU A 84 -18.14 5.02 -17.79
C LEU A 84 -18.68 3.61 -18.05
N ALA A 85 -18.85 3.27 -19.32
CA ALA A 85 -19.58 2.06 -19.73
C ALA A 85 -18.69 0.83 -19.95
N SER A 86 -17.36 1.00 -19.96
CA SER A 86 -16.42 -0.09 -20.23
C SER A 86 -15.12 0.04 -19.42
N GLU A 87 -14.45 -1.08 -19.16
CA GLU A 87 -13.13 -1.12 -18.50
C GLU A 87 -12.09 -0.28 -19.27
N ALA A 88 -12.20 -0.21 -20.59
CA ALA A 88 -11.30 0.60 -21.42
C ALA A 88 -11.50 2.11 -21.16
N GLU A 89 -12.74 2.56 -21.02
CA GLU A 89 -13.06 3.95 -20.66
C GLU A 89 -12.65 4.26 -19.23
N GLU A 90 -12.90 3.36 -18.29
CA GLU A 90 -12.42 3.47 -16.90
C GLU A 90 -10.90 3.62 -16.85
N LEU A 91 -10.17 2.75 -17.56
CA LEU A 91 -8.71 2.82 -17.65
C LEU A 91 -8.24 4.14 -18.26
N ALA A 92 -8.86 4.59 -19.34
CA ALA A 92 -8.51 5.85 -20.00
C ALA A 92 -8.75 7.04 -19.07
N TYR A 93 -9.85 7.02 -18.31
CA TYR A 93 -10.19 8.05 -17.35
C TYR A 93 -9.20 8.11 -16.18
N VAL A 94 -8.88 6.97 -15.57
CA VAL A 94 -7.87 6.88 -14.50
C VAL A 94 -6.50 7.32 -15.02
N ARG A 95 -6.11 6.88 -16.22
CA ARG A 95 -4.84 7.29 -16.85
C ARG A 95 -4.78 8.79 -17.08
N HIS A 96 -5.88 9.40 -17.56
CA HIS A 96 -5.97 10.85 -17.73
C HIS A 96 -5.79 11.58 -16.39
N HIS A 97 -6.40 11.08 -15.32
CA HIS A 97 -6.27 11.66 -13.99
C HIS A 97 -4.80 11.64 -13.50
N PHE A 98 -4.10 10.51 -13.64
CA PHE A 98 -2.68 10.43 -13.31
C PHE A 98 -1.81 11.31 -14.23
N ALA A 99 -2.14 11.41 -15.50
CA ALA A 99 -1.41 12.25 -16.46
C ALA A 99 -1.50 13.75 -16.12
N LYS A 100 -2.63 14.22 -15.61
CA LYS A 100 -2.78 15.60 -15.12
C LYS A 100 -1.82 15.94 -13.99
N ILE A 101 -1.51 14.96 -13.11
CA ILE A 101 -0.66 15.16 -11.93
C ILE A 101 0.82 14.91 -12.25
N HIS A 102 1.10 13.89 -13.07
CA HIS A 102 2.45 13.36 -13.27
C HIS A 102 2.98 13.48 -14.70
N GLY A 103 2.18 14.03 -15.62
CA GLY A 103 2.55 14.22 -17.03
C GLY A 103 2.81 12.90 -17.75
N GLU A 104 3.76 12.91 -18.68
CA GLU A 104 4.11 11.78 -19.54
C GLU A 104 4.55 10.52 -18.77
N ARG A 105 5.09 10.68 -17.57
CA ARG A 105 5.51 9.53 -16.73
C ARG A 105 4.36 8.56 -16.42
N ALA A 106 3.13 9.05 -16.37
CA ALA A 106 1.96 8.21 -16.12
C ALA A 106 1.71 7.16 -17.23
N LYS A 107 2.29 7.33 -18.43
CA LYS A 107 2.15 6.39 -19.53
C LYS A 107 2.87 5.06 -19.29
N SER A 108 3.95 5.08 -18.51
CA SER A 108 4.75 3.89 -18.18
C SER A 108 4.22 3.10 -16.98
N TRP A 109 3.06 3.49 -16.43
CA TRP A 109 2.53 2.86 -15.23
C TRP A 109 1.40 1.87 -15.50
N ALA A 110 1.43 0.77 -14.78
CA ALA A 110 0.29 -0.12 -14.61
C ALA A 110 -0.66 0.48 -13.59
N LEU A 111 -1.93 0.59 -13.95
CA LEU A 111 -2.98 1.22 -13.15
C LEU A 111 -3.96 0.17 -12.65
N ARG A 112 -4.43 0.35 -11.41
CA ARG A 112 -5.55 -0.38 -10.81
C ARG A 112 -6.36 0.57 -9.94
N TRP A 113 -7.64 0.29 -9.80
CA TRP A 113 -8.54 1.07 -8.95
C TRP A 113 -9.48 0.16 -8.19
N SER A 114 -10.06 0.67 -7.09
CA SER A 114 -11.04 -0.07 -6.30
C SER A 114 -12.38 -0.17 -7.05
N GLU A 115 -13.01 -1.32 -6.98
CA GLU A 115 -14.34 -1.54 -7.59
C GLU A 115 -15.46 -0.88 -6.78
N ASN A 116 -15.25 -0.71 -5.47
CA ASN A 116 -16.26 -0.18 -4.56
C ASN A 116 -15.97 1.28 -4.18
N GLY A 117 -16.93 2.16 -4.42
CA GLY A 117 -16.89 3.54 -4.00
C GLY A 117 -17.96 4.35 -4.71
N LYS A 118 -18.93 4.84 -3.96
CA LYS A 118 -19.91 5.81 -4.50
C LYS A 118 -19.21 7.16 -4.67
N GLY A 119 -19.15 7.65 -5.90
CA GLY A 119 -18.65 8.99 -6.23
C GLY A 119 -17.13 9.15 -6.27
N THR A 120 -16.33 8.26 -5.65
CA THR A 120 -14.86 8.29 -5.72
C THR A 120 -14.29 6.89 -5.65
N ARG A 121 -13.15 6.67 -6.31
CA ARG A 121 -12.40 5.41 -6.22
C ARG A 121 -10.93 5.68 -5.89
N LEU A 122 -10.34 4.83 -5.06
CA LEU A 122 -8.89 4.82 -4.88
C LEU A 122 -8.25 4.19 -6.10
N ALA A 123 -7.36 4.91 -6.74
CA ALA A 123 -6.52 4.40 -7.81
C ALA A 123 -5.06 4.32 -7.35
N ALA A 124 -4.35 3.29 -7.83
CA ALA A 124 -2.94 3.07 -7.59
C ALA A 124 -2.21 2.89 -8.93
N ALA A 125 -1.04 3.47 -9.02
CA ALA A 125 -0.14 3.38 -10.17
C ALA A 125 1.22 2.85 -9.73
N VAL A 126 1.73 1.86 -10.46
CA VAL A 126 3.03 1.22 -10.23
C VAL A 126 3.76 1.16 -11.57
N ASP A 127 5.09 1.19 -11.55
CA ASP A 127 5.89 1.01 -12.74
C ASP A 127 5.51 -0.29 -13.46
N ALA A 128 5.18 -0.21 -14.75
CA ALA A 128 4.72 -1.36 -15.53
C ALA A 128 5.83 -2.41 -15.71
N GLU A 129 7.10 -1.99 -15.75
CA GLU A 129 8.24 -2.89 -15.83
C GLU A 129 8.37 -3.72 -14.54
N LEU A 130 8.24 -3.09 -13.35
CA LEU A 130 8.20 -3.84 -12.09
C LEU A 130 7.09 -4.89 -12.11
N MET A 131 5.88 -4.49 -12.54
CA MET A 131 4.73 -5.40 -12.59
C MET A 131 4.93 -6.56 -13.57
N ALA A 132 5.68 -6.37 -14.65
CA ALA A 132 6.04 -7.41 -15.60
C ALA A 132 7.14 -8.36 -15.11
N GLU A 133 8.08 -7.85 -14.28
CA GLU A 133 9.19 -8.63 -13.74
C GLU A 133 8.80 -9.53 -12.55
N LEU A 134 7.82 -9.09 -11.72
CA LEU A 134 7.42 -9.85 -10.54
C LEU A 134 6.97 -11.29 -10.83
N PRO A 135 6.12 -11.59 -11.85
CA PRO A 135 5.77 -12.96 -12.20
C PRO A 135 6.96 -13.80 -12.70
N ARG A 136 7.98 -13.16 -13.31
CA ARG A 136 9.20 -13.84 -13.74
C ARG A 136 10.09 -14.23 -12.54
N ALA A 137 10.15 -13.38 -11.54
CA ALA A 137 10.89 -13.62 -10.30
C ALA A 137 10.17 -14.62 -9.36
N LEU A 138 8.84 -14.68 -9.42
CA LEU A 138 7.99 -15.46 -8.52
C LEU A 138 6.99 -16.29 -9.33
N PRO A 139 7.35 -17.52 -9.77
CA PRO A 139 6.50 -18.34 -10.64
C PRO A 139 5.12 -18.69 -10.05
N ARG A 140 4.99 -18.64 -8.72
CA ARG A 140 3.72 -18.87 -8.00
C ARG A 140 3.16 -17.60 -7.36
N LEU A 141 3.39 -16.45 -7.99
CA LEU A 141 2.80 -15.17 -7.58
C LEU A 141 1.27 -15.26 -7.67
N VAL A 142 0.60 -14.95 -6.57
CA VAL A 142 -0.87 -14.96 -6.46
C VAL A 142 -1.43 -13.56 -6.54
N SER A 143 -0.76 -12.59 -5.89
CA SER A 143 -1.26 -11.23 -5.76
C SER A 143 -0.12 -10.25 -5.55
N VAL A 144 -0.29 -9.04 -6.09
CA VAL A 144 0.53 -7.87 -5.80
C VAL A 144 -0.40 -6.81 -5.22
N GLN A 145 -0.08 -6.32 -4.04
CA GLN A 145 -0.91 -5.35 -3.32
C GLN A 145 -0.09 -4.11 -2.94
N PRO A 146 -0.59 -2.90 -3.15
CA PRO A 146 -0.03 -1.70 -2.54
C PRO A 146 -0.09 -1.78 -1.01
N TYR A 147 0.90 -1.24 -0.30
CA TYR A 147 0.95 -1.29 1.16
C TYR A 147 -0.30 -0.66 1.81
N LEU A 148 -0.77 0.47 1.29
CA LEU A 148 -2.00 1.10 1.77
C LEU A 148 -3.20 0.14 1.71
N MET A 149 -3.38 -0.56 0.61
CA MET A 149 -4.49 -1.52 0.46
C MET A 149 -4.34 -2.73 1.40
N ALA A 150 -3.13 -3.25 1.53
CA ALA A 150 -2.85 -4.33 2.48
C ALA A 150 -3.12 -3.91 3.93
N ALA A 151 -2.75 -2.68 4.31
CA ALA A 151 -3.02 -2.11 5.63
C ALA A 151 -4.52 -1.92 5.87
N ILE A 152 -5.27 -1.33 4.93
CA ILE A 152 -6.72 -1.16 5.03
C ILE A 152 -7.41 -2.52 5.20
N ASN A 153 -7.06 -3.51 4.39
CA ASN A 153 -7.67 -4.83 4.46
C ASN A 153 -7.41 -5.52 5.81
N ARG A 154 -6.22 -5.35 6.38
CA ARG A 154 -5.88 -5.88 7.71
C ARG A 154 -6.57 -5.15 8.86
N SER A 155 -6.76 -3.84 8.72
CA SER A 155 -7.33 -2.98 9.78
C SER A 155 -8.83 -2.72 9.63
N ARG A 156 -9.49 -3.32 8.65
CA ARG A 156 -10.92 -3.07 8.36
C ARG A 156 -11.82 -3.15 9.59
N GLY A 157 -11.58 -4.13 10.48
CA GLY A 157 -12.32 -4.28 11.75
C GLY A 157 -11.91 -3.31 12.86
N SER A 158 -10.82 -2.55 12.67
CA SER A 158 -10.28 -1.58 13.65
C SER A 158 -10.63 -0.14 13.30
N ILE A 159 -11.11 0.11 12.10
CA ILE A 159 -11.54 1.44 11.64
C ILE A 159 -12.97 1.67 12.11
N PRO A 160 -13.23 2.66 12.98
CA PRO A 160 -14.59 2.93 13.46
C PRO A 160 -15.45 3.54 12.35
N GLY A 161 -16.77 3.43 12.48
CA GLY A 161 -17.72 4.03 11.52
C GLY A 161 -17.62 5.57 11.43
N SER A 162 -17.12 6.23 12.48
CA SER A 162 -16.79 7.67 12.47
C SER A 162 -15.59 8.01 11.60
N GLY A 163 -14.83 6.99 11.17
CA GLY A 163 -13.61 7.17 10.39
C GLY A 163 -12.35 7.21 11.23
N ALA A 164 -11.21 7.18 10.52
CA ALA A 164 -9.87 7.31 11.09
C ALA A 164 -8.87 7.76 10.02
N TRP A 165 -7.77 8.35 10.47
CA TRP A 165 -6.59 8.51 9.66
C TRP A 165 -5.76 7.22 9.68
N LEU A 166 -5.17 6.88 8.56
CA LEU A 166 -4.15 5.83 8.46
C LEU A 166 -2.83 6.51 8.15
N ALA A 167 -1.83 6.27 8.99
CA ALA A 167 -0.47 6.75 8.80
C ALA A 167 0.46 5.55 8.61
N LEU A 168 0.90 5.30 7.39
CA LEU A 168 1.85 4.26 7.05
C LEU A 168 3.22 4.90 6.85
N VAL A 169 4.08 4.68 7.82
CA VAL A 169 5.39 5.32 7.89
C VAL A 169 6.46 4.34 7.44
N GLU A 170 7.24 4.76 6.47
CA GLU A 170 8.42 4.07 5.95
C GLU A 170 9.60 5.05 6.00
N GLU A 171 10.81 4.56 5.94
CA GLU A 171 12.00 5.42 5.97
C GLU A 171 11.92 6.52 4.91
N GLY A 172 11.93 7.79 5.34
CA GLY A 172 11.84 8.96 4.47
C GLY A 172 10.51 9.14 3.73
N ARG A 173 9.44 8.41 4.11
CA ARG A 173 8.14 8.50 3.43
C ARG A 173 6.96 8.25 4.39
N ALA A 174 5.92 9.06 4.22
CA ALA A 174 4.65 8.89 4.91
C ALA A 174 3.51 8.77 3.90
N CYS A 175 2.71 7.71 4.00
CA CYS A 175 1.45 7.59 3.29
C CYS A 175 0.31 7.83 4.30
N ILE A 176 -0.35 8.97 4.17
CA ILE A 176 -1.44 9.40 5.03
C ILE A 176 -2.74 9.30 4.25
N ALA A 177 -3.73 8.61 4.82
CA ALA A 177 -5.04 8.45 4.20
C ALA A 177 -6.16 8.72 5.21
N LEU A 178 -7.19 9.44 4.81
CA LEU A 178 -8.40 9.65 5.58
C LEU A 178 -9.48 8.66 5.13
N HIS A 179 -9.88 7.78 6.04
CA HIS A 179 -11.02 6.89 5.85
C HIS A 179 -12.22 7.44 6.64
N SER A 180 -13.34 7.67 5.98
CA SER A 180 -14.57 8.17 6.60
C SER A 180 -15.77 7.45 6.01
N GLY A 181 -16.61 6.88 6.86
CA GLY A 181 -17.67 5.96 6.43
C GLY A 181 -17.08 4.74 5.70
N ASP A 182 -17.57 4.45 4.52
CA ASP A 182 -17.16 3.28 3.72
C ASP A 182 -16.09 3.61 2.67
N ALA A 183 -15.55 4.84 2.66
CA ALA A 183 -14.68 5.31 1.60
C ALA A 183 -13.42 6.03 2.10
N LEU A 184 -12.37 5.96 1.29
CA LEU A 184 -11.21 6.83 1.40
C LEU A 184 -11.56 8.21 0.83
N ARG A 185 -11.38 9.25 1.65
CA ARG A 185 -11.64 10.65 1.29
C ARG A 185 -10.41 11.34 0.73
N SER A 186 -9.26 11.05 1.31
CA SER A 186 -7.99 11.59 0.83
C SER A 186 -6.87 10.56 0.96
N VAL A 187 -5.84 10.73 0.15
CA VAL A 187 -4.59 9.99 0.25
C VAL A 187 -3.44 10.89 -0.18
N GLN A 188 -2.41 10.93 0.65
CA GLN A 188 -1.15 11.62 0.35
C GLN A 188 0.01 10.66 0.62
N ASN A 189 0.92 10.56 -0.32
CA ASN A 189 2.11 9.71 -0.23
C ASN A 189 3.34 10.58 -0.49
N LEU A 190 3.91 11.14 0.56
CA LEU A 190 4.88 12.23 0.51
C LEU A 190 6.18 11.87 1.23
N ARG A 191 7.24 12.58 0.89
CA ARG A 191 8.48 12.60 1.69
C ARG A 191 8.33 13.59 2.84
N GLY A 192 8.97 13.29 3.97
CA GLY A 192 9.00 14.16 5.14
C GLY A 192 8.62 13.45 6.43
N ASP A 193 8.60 14.22 7.52
CA ASP A 193 8.12 13.73 8.80
C ASP A 193 6.63 13.41 8.71
N TRP A 194 6.25 12.26 9.26
CA TRP A 194 4.89 11.75 9.12
C TRP A 194 3.86 12.54 9.95
N LEU A 195 4.27 13.08 11.11
CA LEU A 195 3.40 13.92 11.94
C LEU A 195 3.11 15.24 11.26
N ASP A 196 4.12 15.89 10.68
CA ASP A 196 3.94 17.12 9.91
C ASP A 196 3.01 16.91 8.72
N VAL A 197 3.15 15.77 8.03
CA VAL A 197 2.27 15.41 6.92
C VAL A 197 0.84 15.18 7.43
N LEU A 198 0.66 14.44 8.53
CA LEU A 198 -0.63 14.16 9.13
C LEU A 198 -1.35 15.44 9.57
N GLU A 199 -0.66 16.34 10.28
CA GLU A 199 -1.20 17.61 10.72
C GLU A 199 -1.63 18.50 9.54
N ARG A 200 -0.80 18.60 8.52
CA ARG A 200 -1.13 19.34 7.31
C ARG A 200 -2.40 18.80 6.63
N GLU A 201 -2.53 17.48 6.55
CA GLU A 201 -3.71 16.86 5.94
C GLU A 201 -4.95 17.04 6.82
N ARG A 202 -4.82 17.01 8.17
CA ARG A 202 -5.91 17.33 9.08
C ARG A 202 -6.42 18.75 8.86
N HIS A 203 -5.51 19.73 8.78
CA HIS A 203 -5.89 21.12 8.52
C HIS A 203 -6.56 21.30 7.16
N ARG A 204 -6.12 20.59 6.14
CA ARG A 204 -6.73 20.62 4.81
C ARG A 204 -8.16 20.06 4.83
N ALA A 205 -8.36 18.94 5.51
CA ALA A 205 -9.64 18.28 5.62
C ALA A 205 -10.64 19.01 6.55
N ALA A 206 -10.17 19.76 7.54
CA ALA A 206 -11.01 20.48 8.51
C ALA A 206 -11.93 21.54 7.89
N GLY A 207 -11.62 22.01 6.67
CA GLY A 207 -12.49 22.93 5.90
C GLY A 207 -13.70 22.26 5.26
N GLU A 208 -13.74 20.92 5.17
CA GLU A 208 -14.75 20.19 4.42
C GLU A 208 -15.75 19.41 5.32
N ALA A 209 -15.32 18.93 6.48
CA ALA A 209 -16.14 18.16 7.42
C ALA A 209 -15.44 17.98 8.77
N GLN A 210 -16.19 17.48 9.77
CA GLN A 210 -15.60 17.08 11.05
C GLN A 210 -14.65 15.90 10.82
N THR A 211 -13.34 16.13 11.03
CA THR A 211 -12.29 15.12 10.85
C THR A 211 -12.10 14.28 12.11
N PRO A 212 -11.87 12.97 12.00
CA PRO A 212 -11.61 12.14 13.18
C PRO A 212 -10.29 12.53 13.85
N GLU A 213 -10.24 12.41 15.17
CA GLU A 213 -9.01 12.58 15.96
C GLU A 213 -8.20 11.29 16.08
N LEU A 214 -8.77 10.14 15.67
CA LEU A 214 -8.11 8.85 15.70
C LEU A 214 -7.18 8.68 14.51
N ALA A 215 -5.91 8.37 14.80
CA ALA A 215 -4.93 7.97 13.80
C ALA A 215 -4.41 6.55 14.10
N LEU A 216 -4.54 5.67 13.09
CA LEU A 216 -4.02 4.31 13.08
C LEU A 216 -2.62 4.35 12.44
N VAL A 217 -1.58 4.01 13.19
CA VAL A 217 -0.18 4.21 12.78
C VAL A 217 0.53 2.87 12.61
N ALA A 218 1.20 2.69 11.48
CA ALA A 218 2.11 1.57 11.23
C ALA A 218 3.49 2.09 10.82
N GLY A 219 4.56 1.43 11.29
CA GLY A 219 5.95 1.77 10.94
C GLY A 219 6.57 2.89 11.76
N ALA A 220 5.82 3.54 12.66
CA ALA A 220 6.33 4.49 13.63
C ALA A 220 5.67 4.29 15.00
N GLN A 221 6.31 4.78 16.04
CA GLN A 221 5.71 4.85 17.38
C GLN A 221 5.38 6.32 17.69
N PRO A 222 4.10 6.67 17.74
CA PRO A 222 3.70 8.04 18.08
C PRO A 222 3.92 8.30 19.57
N GLU A 223 4.30 9.53 19.90
CA GLU A 223 4.31 10.00 21.28
C GLU A 223 2.87 10.18 21.80
N PRO A 224 2.54 9.68 22.99
CA PRO A 224 1.21 9.84 23.57
C PRO A 224 0.82 11.31 23.71
N GLY A 225 -0.37 11.67 23.24
CA GLY A 225 -0.93 13.01 23.41
C GLY A 225 -0.38 14.10 22.49
N ALA A 226 0.47 13.76 21.51
CA ALA A 226 0.94 14.73 20.53
C ALA A 226 -0.26 15.39 19.82
N ALA A 227 -0.35 16.72 19.88
CA ALA A 227 -1.26 17.57 19.11
C ALA A 227 -2.77 17.19 19.17
N GLY A 228 -3.24 16.57 20.27
CA GLY A 228 -4.66 16.21 20.44
C GLY A 228 -5.09 14.97 19.67
N TRP A 229 -4.15 14.16 19.21
CA TRP A 229 -4.41 12.90 18.52
C TRP A 229 -4.66 11.75 19.48
N GLN A 230 -5.56 10.84 19.08
CA GLN A 230 -5.72 9.50 19.63
C GLN A 230 -4.99 8.51 18.72
N PHE A 231 -3.76 8.16 19.10
CA PHE A 231 -3.00 7.19 18.32
C PHE A 231 -3.32 5.76 18.73
N ARG A 232 -3.46 4.90 17.71
CA ARG A 232 -3.54 3.45 17.87
C ARG A 232 -2.55 2.79 16.93
N GLN A 233 -1.70 1.93 17.48
CA GLN A 233 -0.75 1.18 16.69
C GLN A 233 -1.46 0.14 15.81
N LEU A 234 -1.17 0.15 14.52
CA LEU A 234 -1.50 -0.96 13.62
C LEU A 234 -0.40 -2.02 13.72
N HIS A 235 -0.82 -3.22 14.09
CA HIS A 235 0.10 -4.35 14.09
C HIS A 235 0.42 -4.78 12.65
N GLY A 236 1.71 -4.92 12.36
CA GLY A 236 2.22 -5.37 11.09
C GLY A 236 2.80 -4.25 10.23
N GLY A 237 4.07 -4.43 9.85
CA GLY A 237 4.75 -3.64 8.83
C GLY A 237 4.37 -4.08 7.42
N LEU A 238 5.26 -3.83 6.44
CA LEU A 238 5.05 -4.11 5.03
C LEU A 238 4.74 -5.60 4.77
N ALA A 239 5.37 -6.52 5.49
CA ALA A 239 5.13 -7.97 5.38
C ALA A 239 4.71 -8.64 6.70
N TYR A 240 4.28 -7.91 7.72
CA TYR A 240 3.93 -8.47 9.02
C TYR A 240 2.47 -8.25 9.36
#